data_ded45cb8b1aecc618f599ab2dce38bda
#
_entry.id   ded45cb8b1aecc618f599ab2dce38bda
#
_cell.length_a   1.000
_cell.length_b   1.000
_cell.length_c   1.000
_cell.angle_alpha   90.00
_cell.angle_beta   90.00
_cell.angle_gamma   90.00
#
_symmetry.space_group_name_H-M   'P 1'
#
loop_
_entity.id
_entity.type
_entity.pdbx_description
1 polymer ?
#
loop_
_entity_poly.entity_id
_entity_poly.type
_entity_poly.pdbx_seq_one_letter_code
_entity_poly.pdbx_strand_id
1 'polypeptide(L)'
;MKKQVFNPYLPSYEYVPDGEPHVFGERIYLYGSHDRFGAAGFCLNDYVCWSAPVDDLTQWRYEGVIYRKDQDPVNQNIPADAPPQRLLFGIEPKKPSDLNPRGVHALWAPDVARGPDGRYYLYYCLDFLPEIGVAVCDTPCGAFAYLGRVRHADGTPLGSRKGDLTQFDPGVFVDEDRQVYLYSGNAPMRPEQDDGMHHSQVMRLQPDMLTLSEEPRPLLPSVTESFGTGFEGHEFFEASSIRKIGKLYYLVYSSVQSHELCYAVSSVPDTGYRFGGTLVDIGDVFLDGRTEEHAVNALGNTHGGIECCAGQWYVFYHRQTNRTNYSRQGCAEKITIAPDGSIPQAAVSSCGLNHGPLTGEGSYPAYICCHLAAESGAAFSHPEVMKMDYPFLTQDCEDLEPEDARAIRDGEDPVQVVRNLRDGSTIGFKEFAFSDLTQIELELRGSGCGLFEVRTQPNGECRGTVDVHDLDSIWQKRSGQACIPEGVFPLYFTFRGSGSVDMKGFRLIKQKEG
;
A
#
# COMPACT_ATOMS: atom_id res chain seq x y z
N MET A 1 25.11 2.41 -15.23
CA MET A 1 24.60 2.12 -13.87
C MET A 1 23.48 1.10 -13.98
N LYS A 2 23.40 0.13 -13.07
CA LYS A 2 22.26 -0.81 -13.01
C LYS A 2 21.00 0.01 -12.77
N LYS A 3 19.94 -0.26 -13.55
CA LYS A 3 18.64 0.36 -13.33
C LYS A 3 18.10 -0.13 -11.98
N GLN A 4 17.60 0.74 -11.14
CA GLN A 4 17.11 0.43 -9.79
C GLN A 4 15.62 0.77 -9.71
N VAL A 5 14.89 0.03 -8.91
CA VAL A 5 13.52 0.31 -8.50
C VAL A 5 13.49 0.51 -6.99
N PHE A 6 12.64 1.40 -6.51
CA PHE A 6 12.55 1.82 -5.12
C PHE A 6 11.17 1.52 -4.55
N ASN A 7 11.00 1.64 -3.24
CA ASN A 7 9.70 1.86 -2.64
C ASN A 7 9.42 3.37 -2.49
N PRO A 8 8.27 3.87 -2.94
CA PRO A 8 7.19 3.17 -3.66
C PRO A 8 7.65 2.73 -5.06
N TYR A 9 7.12 1.57 -5.54
CA TYR A 9 7.60 0.99 -6.81
C TYR A 9 6.99 1.63 -8.07
N LEU A 10 5.89 2.36 -7.95
CA LEU A 10 5.33 3.20 -9.00
C LEU A 10 5.93 4.61 -8.94
N PRO A 11 5.78 5.43 -9.99
CA PRO A 11 6.20 6.82 -9.96
C PRO A 11 5.66 7.59 -8.75
N SER A 12 6.43 8.55 -8.24
CA SER A 12 6.11 9.27 -6.99
C SER A 12 4.80 10.08 -7.02
N TYR A 13 4.27 10.35 -8.20
CA TYR A 13 2.98 11.01 -8.42
C TYR A 13 1.79 10.04 -8.46
N GLU A 14 2.04 8.74 -8.42
CA GLU A 14 0.98 7.72 -8.53
C GLU A 14 0.58 7.20 -7.15
N TYR A 15 -0.72 7.12 -6.92
CA TYR A 15 -1.33 6.73 -5.66
C TYR A 15 -2.29 5.56 -5.88
N VAL A 16 -1.72 4.37 -6.10
CA VAL A 16 -2.46 3.10 -6.25
C VAL A 16 -2.24 2.25 -5.00
N PRO A 17 -3.06 2.43 -3.95
CA PRO A 17 -3.09 1.55 -2.80
C PRO A 17 -3.87 0.27 -3.08
N ASP A 18 -3.99 -0.58 -2.06
CA ASP A 18 -4.78 -1.81 -2.09
C ASP A 18 -4.34 -2.70 -3.27
N GLY A 19 -3.02 -2.72 -3.51
CA GLY A 19 -2.43 -3.30 -4.71
C GLY A 19 -2.52 -4.82 -4.72
N GLU A 20 -3.37 -5.37 -5.62
CA GLU A 20 -3.51 -6.80 -5.84
C GLU A 20 -2.68 -7.19 -7.08
N PRO A 21 -1.53 -7.87 -6.88
CA PRO A 21 -0.63 -8.26 -7.95
C PRO A 21 -1.05 -9.58 -8.58
N HIS A 22 -1.02 -9.68 -9.91
CA HIS A 22 -1.21 -10.95 -10.62
C HIS A 22 -0.24 -11.13 -11.77
N VAL A 23 0.35 -12.30 -11.89
CA VAL A 23 1.17 -12.68 -13.04
C VAL A 23 0.29 -13.35 -14.10
N PHE A 24 0.15 -12.71 -15.26
CA PHE A 24 -0.47 -13.28 -16.43
C PHE A 24 0.54 -13.33 -17.59
N GLY A 25 0.94 -14.55 -17.96
CA GLY A 25 2.00 -14.75 -18.95
C GLY A 25 3.36 -14.30 -18.43
N GLU A 26 4.02 -13.40 -19.15
CA GLU A 26 5.36 -12.90 -18.82
C GLU A 26 5.35 -11.54 -18.09
N ARG A 27 4.19 -11.11 -17.61
CA ARG A 27 4.05 -9.82 -16.95
C ARG A 27 3.30 -9.93 -15.63
N ILE A 28 3.74 -9.16 -14.65
CA ILE A 28 2.96 -8.83 -13.48
C ILE A 28 2.07 -7.64 -13.80
N TYR A 29 0.82 -7.71 -13.39
CA TYR A 29 -0.18 -6.64 -13.46
C TYR A 29 -0.56 -6.26 -12.03
N LEU A 30 -0.68 -4.97 -11.79
CA LEU A 30 -1.13 -4.43 -10.52
C LEU A 30 -2.51 -3.81 -10.70
N TYR A 31 -3.44 -4.29 -9.91
CA TYR A 31 -4.77 -3.73 -9.75
C TYR A 31 -4.89 -3.16 -8.34
N GLY A 32 -5.57 -2.05 -8.18
CA GLY A 32 -5.71 -1.42 -6.87
C GLY A 32 -6.74 -0.30 -6.91
N SER A 33 -7.11 0.18 -5.76
CA SER A 33 -7.82 1.45 -5.64
C SER A 33 -6.97 2.58 -6.24
N HIS A 34 -7.59 3.71 -6.50
CA HIS A 34 -6.85 4.84 -7.05
C HIS A 34 -7.18 6.11 -6.26
N ASP A 35 -6.28 6.43 -5.33
CA ASP A 35 -6.39 7.63 -4.51
C ASP A 35 -6.09 8.88 -5.34
N ARG A 36 -6.66 10.00 -4.91
CA ARG A 36 -6.34 11.31 -5.42
C ARG A 36 -5.49 12.06 -4.39
N PHE A 37 -4.36 12.61 -4.79
CA PHE A 37 -3.52 13.41 -3.91
C PHE A 37 -4.29 14.60 -3.31
N GLY A 38 -4.22 14.75 -2.00
CA GLY A 38 -4.88 15.84 -1.28
C GLY A 38 -6.40 15.69 -1.10
N ALA A 39 -6.99 14.55 -1.50
CA ALA A 39 -8.41 14.28 -1.33
C ALA A 39 -8.85 14.27 0.15
N ALA A 40 -10.16 14.44 0.36
CA ALA A 40 -10.82 14.30 1.66
C ALA A 40 -11.59 12.97 1.79
N GLY A 41 -11.43 12.05 0.84
CA GLY A 41 -12.04 10.72 0.81
C GLY A 41 -11.17 9.70 0.10
N PHE A 42 -11.43 8.41 0.34
CA PHE A 42 -10.73 7.29 -0.29
C PHE A 42 -11.08 7.15 -1.79
N CYS A 43 -10.09 6.77 -2.61
CA CYS A 43 -10.28 6.14 -3.93
C CYS A 43 -11.11 7.00 -4.90
N LEU A 44 -10.84 8.30 -4.97
CA LEU A 44 -11.68 9.21 -5.77
C LEU A 44 -11.46 9.09 -7.29
N ASN A 45 -10.38 8.43 -7.73
CA ASN A 45 -10.07 8.24 -9.14
C ASN A 45 -10.67 6.94 -9.70
N ASP A 46 -10.64 6.79 -11.02
CA ASP A 46 -11.03 5.57 -11.72
C ASP A 46 -9.90 4.54 -11.62
N TYR A 47 -10.22 3.24 -11.74
CA TYR A 47 -9.19 2.20 -11.72
C TYR A 47 -8.24 2.29 -12.90
N VAL A 48 -6.96 2.21 -12.57
CA VAL A 48 -5.86 2.12 -13.55
C VAL A 48 -5.15 0.77 -13.41
N CYS A 49 -4.40 0.39 -14.43
CA CYS A 49 -3.53 -0.78 -14.37
C CYS A 49 -2.09 -0.37 -14.67
N TRP A 50 -1.17 -0.91 -13.90
CA TRP A 50 0.25 -0.87 -14.14
C TRP A 50 0.79 -2.27 -14.36
N SER A 51 1.82 -2.44 -15.21
CA SER A 51 2.43 -3.74 -15.43
C SER A 51 3.93 -3.65 -15.63
N ALA A 52 4.64 -4.74 -15.30
CA ALA A 52 6.07 -4.87 -15.56
C ALA A 52 6.38 -6.29 -16.08
N PRO A 53 7.48 -6.51 -16.84
CA PRO A 53 7.98 -7.84 -17.12
C PRO A 53 8.37 -8.53 -15.81
N VAL A 54 8.06 -9.83 -15.64
CA VAL A 54 8.38 -10.58 -14.42
C VAL A 54 9.89 -10.71 -14.16
N ASP A 55 10.71 -10.58 -15.20
CA ASP A 55 12.18 -10.66 -15.15
C ASP A 55 12.85 -9.28 -15.03
N ASP A 56 12.12 -8.17 -15.18
CA ASP A 56 12.63 -6.80 -14.99
C ASP A 56 11.59 -5.87 -14.36
N LEU A 57 11.47 -5.95 -13.03
CA LEU A 57 10.54 -5.13 -12.24
C LEU A 57 10.95 -3.65 -12.12
N THR A 58 11.98 -3.21 -12.86
CA THR A 58 12.32 -1.78 -13.02
C THR A 58 11.56 -1.11 -14.16
N GLN A 59 10.79 -1.87 -14.95
CA GLN A 59 10.13 -1.40 -16.17
C GLN A 59 8.60 -1.37 -16.01
N TRP A 60 8.13 -0.70 -14.96
CA TRP A 60 6.70 -0.45 -14.80
C TRP A 60 6.17 0.44 -15.94
N ARG A 61 5.05 0.01 -16.50
CA ARG A 61 4.35 0.70 -17.58
C ARG A 61 2.91 0.97 -17.18
N TYR A 62 2.45 2.18 -17.40
CA TYR A 62 1.04 2.54 -17.28
C TYR A 62 0.25 1.95 -18.45
N GLU A 63 -0.74 1.13 -18.15
CA GLU A 63 -1.59 0.50 -19.17
C GLU A 63 -2.85 1.33 -19.49
N GLY A 64 -3.20 2.26 -18.61
CA GLY A 64 -4.35 3.15 -18.78
C GLY A 64 -5.43 2.96 -17.72
N VAL A 65 -6.54 3.68 -17.90
CA VAL A 65 -7.76 3.49 -17.12
C VAL A 65 -8.45 2.22 -17.61
N ILE A 66 -8.64 1.26 -16.70
CA ILE A 66 -9.24 -0.05 -17.02
C ILE A 66 -10.73 -0.12 -16.71
N TYR A 67 -11.22 0.66 -15.73
CA TYR A 67 -12.63 0.73 -15.39
C TYR A 67 -12.96 2.08 -14.76
N ARG A 68 -14.08 2.69 -15.19
CA ARG A 68 -14.54 3.99 -14.70
C ARG A 68 -15.72 3.81 -13.75
N LYS A 69 -15.78 4.64 -12.70
CA LYS A 69 -16.88 4.60 -11.74
C LYS A 69 -18.26 4.87 -12.35
N ASP A 70 -18.32 5.66 -13.44
CA ASP A 70 -19.54 5.95 -14.17
C ASP A 70 -20.04 4.78 -15.05
N GLN A 71 -19.24 3.71 -15.21
CA GLN A 71 -19.70 2.49 -15.88
C GLN A 71 -20.60 1.63 -14.97
N ASP A 72 -20.56 1.85 -13.66
CA ASP A 72 -21.46 1.16 -12.74
C ASP A 72 -22.86 1.79 -12.78
N PRO A 73 -23.94 0.98 -12.94
CA PRO A 73 -25.31 1.49 -13.02
C PRO A 73 -25.76 2.33 -11.82
N VAL A 74 -25.20 2.11 -10.62
CA VAL A 74 -25.49 2.92 -9.43
C VAL A 74 -25.06 4.36 -9.65
N ASN A 75 -23.87 4.57 -10.22
CA ASN A 75 -23.35 5.91 -10.49
C ASN A 75 -23.95 6.58 -11.73
N GLN A 76 -24.72 5.85 -12.54
CA GLN A 76 -25.47 6.41 -13.69
C GLN A 76 -26.85 6.93 -13.30
N ASN A 77 -27.45 6.39 -12.23
CA ASN A 77 -28.82 6.68 -11.83
C ASN A 77 -28.88 7.38 -10.46
N ILE A 78 -28.16 8.48 -10.32
CA ILE A 78 -28.04 9.20 -9.05
C ILE A 78 -29.33 9.95 -8.74
N PRO A 79 -29.95 9.71 -7.56
CA PRO A 79 -31.13 10.47 -7.13
C PRO A 79 -30.82 11.97 -6.98
N ALA A 80 -31.78 12.83 -7.34
CA ALA A 80 -31.61 14.28 -7.21
C ALA A 80 -31.38 14.76 -5.76
N ASP A 81 -31.83 13.98 -4.78
CA ASP A 81 -31.70 14.20 -3.34
C ASP A 81 -30.59 13.35 -2.70
N ALA A 82 -29.70 12.73 -3.51
CA ALA A 82 -28.61 11.93 -3.01
C ALA A 82 -27.78 12.69 -1.96
N PRO A 83 -27.34 12.04 -0.87
CA PRO A 83 -26.53 12.68 0.16
C PRO A 83 -25.14 13.06 -0.38
N PRO A 84 -24.44 14.03 0.24
CA PRO A 84 -23.04 14.25 -0.04
C PRO A 84 -22.21 13.03 0.39
N GLN A 85 -21.01 12.90 -0.18
CA GLN A 85 -20.06 11.85 0.22
C GLN A 85 -19.78 11.94 1.74
N ARG A 86 -19.77 10.80 2.40
CA ARG A 86 -19.48 10.70 3.84
C ARG A 86 -17.99 10.95 4.11
N LEU A 87 -17.70 11.85 5.06
CA LEU A 87 -16.35 12.10 5.55
C LEU A 87 -16.03 11.14 6.70
N LEU A 88 -15.11 10.19 6.49
CA LEU A 88 -14.79 9.16 7.50
C LEU A 88 -13.94 9.71 8.65
N PHE A 89 -12.99 10.60 8.37
CA PHE A 89 -12.05 11.11 9.38
C PHE A 89 -12.18 12.64 9.59
N GLY A 90 -13.31 13.24 9.20
CA GLY A 90 -13.55 14.64 9.43
C GLY A 90 -12.57 15.60 8.72
N ILE A 91 -11.91 15.15 7.66
CA ILE A 91 -11.05 16.00 6.83
C ILE A 91 -11.95 16.82 5.93
N GLU A 92 -11.93 18.13 6.12
CA GLU A 92 -12.73 19.05 5.30
C GLU A 92 -12.10 19.22 3.91
N PRO A 93 -12.89 19.12 2.84
CA PRO A 93 -12.42 19.37 1.48
C PRO A 93 -12.01 20.83 1.32
N LYS A 94 -10.88 21.09 0.68
CA LYS A 94 -10.40 22.44 0.37
C LYS A 94 -11.01 22.96 -0.93
N LYS A 95 -11.37 22.07 -1.84
CA LYS A 95 -12.00 22.37 -3.13
C LYS A 95 -13.05 21.30 -3.47
N PRO A 96 -14.02 21.58 -4.36
CA PRO A 96 -15.08 20.62 -4.72
C PRO A 96 -14.55 19.28 -5.22
N SER A 97 -13.42 19.28 -5.92
CA SER A 97 -12.80 18.09 -6.48
C SER A 97 -12.07 17.20 -5.45
N ASP A 98 -11.98 17.61 -4.18
CA ASP A 98 -11.44 16.76 -3.10
C ASP A 98 -12.45 15.71 -2.62
N LEU A 99 -13.63 15.68 -3.21
CA LEU A 99 -14.67 14.66 -3.02
C LEU A 99 -15.25 14.25 -4.37
N ASN A 100 -15.89 13.10 -4.41
CA ASN A 100 -16.76 12.74 -5.54
C ASN A 100 -17.97 13.69 -5.62
N PRO A 101 -18.55 13.88 -6.82
CA PRO A 101 -19.85 14.52 -6.93
C PRO A 101 -20.89 13.85 -6.03
N ARG A 102 -21.90 14.63 -5.58
CA ARG A 102 -22.97 14.15 -4.70
C ARG A 102 -23.62 12.88 -5.26
N GLY A 103 -23.69 11.82 -4.46
CA GLY A 103 -24.29 10.54 -4.81
C GLY A 103 -23.44 9.64 -5.71
N VAL A 104 -22.23 10.08 -6.10
CA VAL A 104 -21.27 9.23 -6.83
C VAL A 104 -20.47 8.42 -5.83
N HIS A 105 -20.52 7.11 -5.96
CA HIS A 105 -19.76 6.15 -5.17
C HIS A 105 -18.34 5.96 -5.72
N ALA A 106 -17.37 5.86 -4.80
CA ALA A 106 -15.98 5.55 -5.11
C ALA A 106 -15.79 4.05 -5.39
N LEU A 107 -14.80 3.72 -6.19
CA LEU A 107 -14.36 2.35 -6.49
C LEU A 107 -13.31 1.94 -5.46
N TRP A 108 -13.65 1.03 -4.54
CA TRP A 108 -12.76 0.54 -3.50
C TRP A 108 -12.13 -0.81 -3.90
N ALA A 109 -11.09 -1.21 -3.19
CA ALA A 109 -10.21 -2.35 -3.41
C ALA A 109 -10.71 -3.42 -4.41
N PRO A 110 -10.10 -3.52 -5.60
CA PRO A 110 -10.47 -4.50 -6.61
C PRO A 110 -9.58 -5.74 -6.55
N ASP A 111 -10.06 -6.85 -7.10
CA ASP A 111 -9.25 -7.99 -7.48
C ASP A 111 -9.60 -8.48 -8.89
N VAL A 112 -8.66 -9.15 -9.56
CA VAL A 112 -8.84 -9.66 -10.93
C VAL A 112 -8.42 -11.11 -11.03
N ALA A 113 -9.31 -11.95 -11.58
CA ALA A 113 -8.96 -13.33 -11.94
C ALA A 113 -9.19 -13.62 -13.43
N ARG A 114 -8.43 -14.58 -13.95
CA ARG A 114 -8.72 -15.18 -15.25
C ARG A 114 -9.76 -16.27 -15.07
N GLY A 115 -10.94 -16.05 -15.64
CA GLY A 115 -12.06 -16.99 -15.56
C GLY A 115 -11.85 -18.30 -16.33
N PRO A 116 -12.72 -19.30 -16.10
CA PRO A 116 -12.66 -20.58 -16.80
C PRO A 116 -12.81 -20.47 -18.32
N ASP A 117 -13.44 -19.44 -18.84
CA ASP A 117 -13.58 -19.14 -20.27
C ASP A 117 -12.37 -18.42 -20.88
N GLY A 118 -11.38 -18.07 -20.06
CA GLY A 118 -10.13 -17.42 -20.46
C GLY A 118 -10.18 -15.89 -20.45
N ARG A 119 -11.33 -15.27 -20.18
CA ARG A 119 -11.47 -13.83 -20.00
C ARG A 119 -11.02 -13.40 -18.59
N TYR A 120 -10.87 -12.10 -18.38
CA TYR A 120 -10.46 -11.50 -17.12
C TYR A 120 -11.65 -10.84 -16.46
N TYR A 121 -11.84 -11.07 -15.15
CA TYR A 121 -12.97 -10.62 -14.36
C TYR A 121 -12.47 -9.77 -13.22
N LEU A 122 -12.88 -8.50 -13.20
CA LEU A 122 -12.56 -7.53 -12.16
C LEU A 122 -13.73 -7.49 -11.17
N TYR A 123 -13.43 -7.82 -9.92
CA TYR A 123 -14.35 -7.72 -8.79
C TYR A 123 -14.05 -6.46 -8.00
N TYR A 124 -15.08 -5.75 -7.55
CA TYR A 124 -14.92 -4.51 -6.80
C TYR A 124 -16.12 -4.24 -5.91
N CYS A 125 -15.93 -3.44 -4.86
CA CYS A 125 -17.02 -2.86 -4.10
C CYS A 125 -17.08 -1.33 -4.32
N LEU A 126 -18.28 -0.79 -4.15
CA LEU A 126 -18.50 0.65 -4.08
C LEU A 126 -18.56 1.08 -2.62
N ASP A 127 -18.07 2.28 -2.31
CA ASP A 127 -18.07 2.81 -0.96
C ASP A 127 -19.47 2.76 -0.32
N PHE A 128 -19.53 2.20 0.89
CA PHE A 128 -20.75 2.08 1.71
C PHE A 128 -21.90 1.25 1.11
N LEU A 129 -21.66 0.48 0.04
CA LEU A 129 -22.64 -0.46 -0.49
C LEU A 129 -22.26 -1.91 -0.14
N PRO A 130 -23.23 -2.77 0.17
CA PRO A 130 -22.97 -4.12 0.66
C PRO A 130 -22.81 -5.17 -0.48
N GLU A 131 -22.60 -4.75 -1.71
CA GLU A 131 -22.61 -5.60 -2.91
C GLU A 131 -21.26 -5.58 -3.64
N ILE A 132 -20.91 -6.68 -4.32
CA ILE A 132 -19.74 -6.76 -5.18
C ILE A 132 -20.17 -6.61 -6.63
N GLY A 133 -19.58 -5.62 -7.32
CA GLY A 133 -19.66 -5.45 -8.76
C GLY A 133 -18.65 -6.33 -9.49
N VAL A 134 -18.99 -6.74 -10.70
CA VAL A 134 -18.11 -7.50 -11.59
C VAL A 134 -18.08 -6.85 -12.96
N ALA A 135 -16.87 -6.66 -13.49
CA ALA A 135 -16.63 -6.24 -14.86
C ALA A 135 -15.75 -7.25 -15.58
N VAL A 136 -15.80 -7.29 -16.90
CA VAL A 136 -15.11 -8.31 -17.72
C VAL A 136 -14.35 -7.70 -18.89
N CYS A 137 -13.21 -8.29 -19.22
CA CYS A 137 -12.38 -7.91 -20.37
C CYS A 137 -11.71 -9.14 -21.01
N ASP A 138 -11.37 -9.06 -22.29
CA ASP A 138 -10.66 -10.13 -23.01
C ASP A 138 -9.14 -10.11 -22.74
N THR A 139 -8.61 -9.02 -22.17
CA THR A 139 -7.19 -8.85 -21.84
C THR A 139 -7.02 -8.39 -20.40
N PRO A 140 -5.86 -8.65 -19.75
CA PRO A 140 -5.67 -8.33 -18.34
C PRO A 140 -5.67 -6.82 -18.04
N CYS A 141 -5.37 -5.97 -19.02
CA CYS A 141 -5.27 -4.51 -18.83
C CYS A 141 -6.08 -3.70 -19.84
N GLY A 142 -7.06 -4.33 -20.51
CA GLY A 142 -7.97 -3.62 -21.43
C GLY A 142 -9.07 -2.86 -20.67
N ALA A 143 -9.97 -2.24 -21.44
CA ALA A 143 -11.15 -1.60 -20.88
C ALA A 143 -12.17 -2.67 -20.44
N PHE A 144 -12.34 -2.83 -19.15
CA PHE A 144 -13.35 -3.70 -18.58
C PHE A 144 -14.75 -3.10 -18.79
N ALA A 145 -15.72 -3.97 -19.08
CA ALA A 145 -17.13 -3.61 -19.22
C ALA A 145 -17.92 -4.17 -18.03
N TYR A 146 -18.83 -3.38 -17.48
CA TYR A 146 -19.72 -3.84 -16.41
C TYR A 146 -20.47 -5.11 -16.85
N LEU A 147 -20.43 -6.16 -16.01
CA LEU A 147 -21.09 -7.44 -16.28
C LEU A 147 -22.32 -7.65 -15.39
N GLY A 148 -22.24 -7.28 -14.12
CA GLY A 148 -23.32 -7.50 -13.16
C GLY A 148 -22.88 -7.39 -11.71
N ARG A 149 -23.75 -7.85 -10.81
CA ARG A 149 -23.46 -8.06 -9.38
C ARG A 149 -23.28 -9.55 -9.11
N VAL A 150 -22.43 -9.89 -8.13
CA VAL A 150 -22.45 -11.22 -7.53
C VAL A 150 -23.85 -11.46 -6.96
N ARG A 151 -24.44 -12.64 -7.22
CA ARG A 151 -25.85 -12.88 -6.96
C ARG A 151 -26.13 -14.31 -6.52
N HIS A 152 -27.21 -14.47 -5.77
CA HIS A 152 -27.81 -15.76 -5.47
C HIS A 152 -28.36 -16.46 -6.71
N ALA A 153 -28.66 -17.76 -6.59
CA ALA A 153 -29.17 -18.57 -7.70
C ALA A 153 -30.52 -18.07 -8.29
N ASP A 154 -31.30 -17.30 -7.53
CA ASP A 154 -32.54 -16.68 -7.99
C ASP A 154 -32.35 -15.32 -8.68
N GLY A 155 -31.11 -14.86 -8.81
CA GLY A 155 -30.75 -13.59 -9.43
C GLY A 155 -30.72 -12.38 -8.50
N THR A 156 -31.06 -12.51 -7.22
CA THR A 156 -30.97 -11.43 -6.23
C THR A 156 -29.49 -11.10 -5.92
N PRO A 157 -29.05 -9.85 -5.97
CA PRO A 157 -27.67 -9.48 -5.61
C PRO A 157 -27.32 -9.95 -4.18
N LEU A 158 -26.12 -10.50 -4.02
CA LEU A 158 -25.57 -10.83 -2.71
C LEU A 158 -25.30 -9.55 -1.92
N GLY A 159 -25.72 -9.51 -0.66
CA GLY A 159 -25.68 -8.33 0.20
C GLY A 159 -27.01 -7.57 0.27
N SER A 160 -27.99 -7.90 -0.60
CA SER A 160 -29.28 -7.20 -0.65
C SER A 160 -30.45 -7.97 -0.01
N ARG A 161 -30.30 -9.28 0.29
CA ARG A 161 -31.30 -10.04 1.03
C ARG A 161 -31.20 -9.75 2.54
N LYS A 162 -32.34 -9.85 3.20
CA LYS A 162 -32.35 -9.82 4.68
C LYS A 162 -31.56 -11.00 5.24
N GLY A 163 -30.51 -10.71 5.98
CA GLY A 163 -29.60 -11.70 6.58
C GLY A 163 -28.33 -11.97 5.76
N ASP A 164 -28.20 -11.39 4.57
CA ASP A 164 -26.91 -11.35 3.89
C ASP A 164 -25.94 -10.51 4.73
N LEU A 165 -24.69 -10.95 4.79
CA LEU A 165 -23.61 -10.17 5.38
C LEU A 165 -23.11 -9.13 4.37
N THR A 166 -22.55 -8.04 4.87
CA THR A 166 -21.93 -7.01 4.06
C THR A 166 -20.77 -7.60 3.26
N GLN A 167 -20.73 -7.33 1.96
CA GLN A 167 -19.64 -7.69 1.08
C GLN A 167 -18.65 -6.55 0.98
N PHE A 168 -17.36 -6.85 1.04
CA PHE A 168 -16.31 -5.85 1.07
C PHE A 168 -14.97 -6.45 0.65
N ASP A 169 -14.10 -5.67 0.00
CA ASP A 169 -12.74 -6.04 -0.40
C ASP A 169 -12.66 -7.47 -0.98
N PRO A 170 -13.20 -7.69 -2.18
CA PRO A 170 -13.26 -9.02 -2.77
C PRO A 170 -11.88 -9.55 -3.14
N GLY A 171 -11.59 -10.79 -2.77
CA GLY A 171 -10.50 -11.60 -3.32
C GLY A 171 -11.08 -12.74 -4.16
N VAL A 172 -10.66 -12.90 -5.40
CA VAL A 172 -11.19 -13.91 -6.31
C VAL A 172 -10.12 -14.91 -6.73
N PHE A 173 -10.46 -16.19 -6.69
CA PHE A 173 -9.52 -17.27 -7.02
C PHE A 173 -10.19 -18.34 -7.88
N VAL A 174 -9.51 -18.72 -8.97
CA VAL A 174 -9.89 -19.84 -9.81
C VAL A 174 -8.88 -20.95 -9.61
N ASP A 175 -9.29 -22.05 -8.99
CA ASP A 175 -8.39 -23.19 -8.71
C ASP A 175 -8.14 -24.03 -9.97
N GLU A 176 -7.21 -24.97 -9.86
CA GLU A 176 -6.79 -25.89 -10.95
C GLU A 176 -7.94 -26.75 -11.47
N ASP A 177 -8.90 -27.09 -10.62
CA ASP A 177 -10.12 -27.81 -10.99
C ASP A 177 -11.19 -26.92 -11.64
N ARG A 178 -10.87 -25.62 -11.84
CA ARG A 178 -11.73 -24.56 -12.39
C ARG A 178 -12.89 -24.13 -11.47
N GLN A 179 -12.88 -24.55 -10.19
CA GLN A 179 -13.78 -24.00 -9.21
C GLN A 179 -13.40 -22.55 -8.91
N VAL A 180 -14.40 -21.68 -8.88
CA VAL A 180 -14.23 -20.27 -8.59
C VAL A 180 -14.61 -20.02 -7.12
N TYR A 181 -13.70 -19.41 -6.38
CA TYR A 181 -13.86 -18.99 -4.99
C TYR A 181 -13.86 -17.47 -4.93
N LEU A 182 -14.76 -16.92 -4.12
CA LEU A 182 -14.80 -15.50 -3.79
C LEU A 182 -14.67 -15.37 -2.28
N TYR A 183 -13.72 -14.56 -1.85
CA TYR A 183 -13.48 -14.18 -0.46
C TYR A 183 -13.92 -12.74 -0.30
N SER A 184 -14.53 -12.40 0.81
CA SER A 184 -15.06 -11.07 1.03
C SER A 184 -15.29 -10.81 2.50
N GLY A 185 -15.47 -9.57 2.84
CA GLY A 185 -15.95 -9.17 4.15
C GLY A 185 -15.12 -8.08 4.79
N ASN A 186 -15.76 -7.50 5.80
CA ASN A 186 -15.17 -6.52 6.68
C ASN A 186 -15.64 -6.85 8.08
N ALA A 187 -14.75 -7.05 9.04
CA ALA A 187 -15.07 -7.42 10.41
C ALA A 187 -14.87 -6.24 11.37
N PRO A 188 -15.51 -6.22 12.53
CA PRO A 188 -15.31 -5.17 13.51
C PRO A 188 -13.88 -5.20 14.07
N MET A 189 -13.29 -4.03 14.30
CA MET A 189 -11.99 -3.91 14.96
C MET A 189 -12.08 -4.04 16.50
N ARG A 190 -13.29 -3.91 17.06
CA ARG A 190 -13.54 -4.01 18.50
C ARG A 190 -14.86 -4.73 18.76
N PRO A 191 -14.98 -5.52 19.86
CA PRO A 191 -16.19 -6.27 20.16
C PRO A 191 -17.48 -5.44 20.23
N GLU A 192 -17.39 -4.20 20.71
CA GLU A 192 -18.57 -3.31 20.82
C GLU A 192 -19.07 -2.76 19.47
N GLN A 193 -18.31 -2.96 18.39
CA GLN A 193 -18.69 -2.59 17.03
C GLN A 193 -19.37 -3.73 16.27
N ASP A 194 -19.40 -4.92 16.86
CA ASP A 194 -19.99 -6.09 16.22
C ASP A 194 -21.52 -5.96 16.16
N ASP A 195 -22.04 -5.84 14.95
CA ASP A 195 -23.48 -5.76 14.65
C ASP A 195 -24.03 -7.06 14.05
N GLY A 196 -23.17 -8.09 13.93
CA GLY A 196 -23.51 -9.38 13.36
C GLY A 196 -23.70 -9.37 11.83
N MET A 197 -23.35 -8.27 11.16
CA MET A 197 -23.48 -8.11 9.69
C MET A 197 -22.14 -8.08 8.97
N HIS A 198 -21.03 -8.04 9.72
CA HIS A 198 -19.68 -7.83 9.20
C HIS A 198 -18.74 -8.97 9.63
N HIS A 199 -18.37 -9.85 8.71
CA HIS A 199 -17.49 -11.00 8.96
C HIS A 199 -16.64 -11.33 7.74
N SER A 200 -15.54 -12.07 7.94
CA SER A 200 -14.83 -12.76 6.87
C SER A 200 -15.69 -13.88 6.28
N GLN A 201 -15.78 -13.95 4.97
CA GLN A 201 -16.62 -14.90 4.25
C GLN A 201 -15.89 -15.56 3.08
N VAL A 202 -16.28 -16.78 2.75
CA VAL A 202 -15.95 -17.46 1.51
C VAL A 202 -17.20 -18.05 0.87
N MET A 203 -17.28 -18.00 -0.45
CA MET A 203 -18.34 -18.56 -1.25
C MET A 203 -17.79 -19.15 -2.55
N ARG A 204 -18.58 -20.04 -3.18
CA ARG A 204 -18.24 -20.57 -4.50
C ARG A 204 -19.15 -19.97 -5.55
N LEU A 205 -18.57 -19.67 -6.70
CA LEU A 205 -19.30 -19.16 -7.85
C LEU A 205 -19.44 -20.23 -8.93
N GLN A 206 -20.49 -20.09 -9.75
CA GLN A 206 -20.64 -20.82 -11.00
C GLN A 206 -19.63 -20.33 -12.05
N PRO A 207 -19.40 -21.08 -13.14
CA PRO A 207 -18.50 -20.65 -14.22
C PRO A 207 -18.87 -19.34 -14.92
N ASP A 208 -20.08 -18.79 -14.67
CA ASP A 208 -20.50 -17.47 -15.15
C ASP A 208 -19.84 -16.30 -14.39
N MET A 209 -19.04 -16.60 -13.34
CA MET A 209 -18.32 -15.66 -12.51
C MET A 209 -19.20 -14.67 -11.73
N LEU A 210 -20.52 -14.92 -11.64
CA LEU A 210 -21.48 -14.05 -10.98
C LEU A 210 -22.37 -14.78 -9.96
N THR A 211 -22.85 -15.98 -10.35
CA THR A 211 -23.90 -16.66 -9.61
C THR A 211 -23.31 -17.58 -8.55
N LEU A 212 -23.79 -17.49 -7.32
CA LEU A 212 -23.41 -18.41 -6.24
C LEU A 212 -23.74 -19.85 -6.63
N SER A 213 -22.79 -20.77 -6.46
CA SER A 213 -23.03 -22.22 -6.45
C SER A 213 -23.21 -22.76 -5.03
N GLU A 214 -22.64 -22.08 -4.04
CA GLU A 214 -22.83 -22.32 -2.60
C GLU A 214 -22.98 -20.98 -1.88
N GLU A 215 -23.86 -20.93 -0.89
CA GLU A 215 -24.07 -19.74 -0.05
C GLU A 215 -22.80 -19.39 0.76
N PRO A 216 -22.60 -18.11 1.11
CA PRO A 216 -21.44 -17.67 1.88
C PRO A 216 -21.32 -18.38 3.22
N ARG A 217 -20.09 -18.65 3.63
CA ARG A 217 -19.75 -19.23 4.94
C ARG A 217 -18.71 -18.36 5.64
N PRO A 218 -18.76 -18.22 6.98
CA PRO A 218 -17.68 -17.61 7.76
C PRO A 218 -16.34 -18.31 7.49
N LEU A 219 -15.24 -17.55 7.48
CA LEU A 219 -13.92 -18.11 7.16
C LEU A 219 -12.87 -17.85 8.24
N LEU A 220 -12.46 -16.61 8.46
CA LEU A 220 -11.51 -16.24 9.50
C LEU A 220 -12.26 -15.62 10.70
N PRO A 221 -11.76 -15.81 11.93
CA PRO A 221 -12.43 -15.28 13.12
C PRO A 221 -12.30 -13.76 13.22
N SER A 222 -13.35 -13.12 13.68
CA SER A 222 -13.40 -11.73 14.13
C SER A 222 -12.95 -11.60 15.59
N VAL A 223 -12.88 -10.36 16.09
CA VAL A 223 -12.54 -10.07 17.52
C VAL A 223 -13.48 -10.72 18.54
N THR A 224 -14.70 -11.08 18.14
CA THR A 224 -15.67 -11.76 19.02
C THR A 224 -15.57 -13.28 18.96
N GLU A 225 -14.81 -13.83 18.00
CA GLU A 225 -14.75 -15.28 17.71
C GLU A 225 -13.34 -15.86 17.87
N SER A 226 -12.31 -15.03 18.10
CA SER A 226 -10.90 -15.44 18.03
C SER A 226 -10.41 -16.25 19.22
N PHE A 227 -11.09 -16.23 20.35
CA PHE A 227 -10.61 -16.87 21.57
C PHE A 227 -10.29 -18.36 21.41
N GLY A 228 -9.03 -18.73 21.63
CA GLY A 228 -8.53 -20.09 21.51
C GLY A 228 -8.25 -20.57 20.08
N THR A 229 -8.29 -19.67 19.09
CA THR A 229 -8.07 -19.99 17.67
C THR A 229 -6.64 -19.77 17.20
N GLY A 230 -5.83 -18.97 17.95
CA GLY A 230 -4.49 -18.54 17.57
C GLY A 230 -4.46 -17.27 16.71
N PHE A 231 -5.60 -16.64 16.47
CA PHE A 231 -5.70 -15.36 15.75
C PHE A 231 -5.75 -14.15 16.69
N GLU A 232 -5.71 -14.36 18.00
CA GLU A 232 -5.87 -13.29 19.00
C GLU A 232 -4.84 -12.17 18.81
N GLY A 233 -5.33 -10.94 18.64
CA GLY A 233 -4.54 -9.75 18.34
C GLY A 233 -4.21 -9.55 16.85
N HIS A 234 -4.55 -10.54 16.00
CA HIS A 234 -4.35 -10.56 14.56
C HIS A 234 -5.61 -11.02 13.81
N GLU A 235 -6.78 -10.80 14.40
CA GLU A 235 -8.06 -11.18 13.83
C GLU A 235 -8.29 -10.51 12.48
N PHE A 236 -9.15 -11.12 11.68
CA PHE A 236 -9.52 -10.56 10.37
C PHE A 236 -10.24 -9.22 10.53
N PHE A 237 -9.81 -8.24 9.74
CA PHE A 237 -10.50 -6.96 9.57
C PHE A 237 -11.05 -6.83 8.14
N GLU A 238 -10.20 -6.83 7.11
CA GLU A 238 -10.59 -6.64 5.70
C GLU A 238 -9.50 -7.16 4.75
N ALA A 239 -9.56 -6.85 3.44
CA ALA A 239 -8.45 -7.03 2.50
C ALA A 239 -8.14 -8.48 2.13
N SER A 240 -9.13 -9.25 1.73
CA SER A 240 -8.92 -10.66 1.35
C SER A 240 -8.14 -10.80 0.05
N SER A 241 -6.98 -11.47 0.08
CA SER A 241 -6.17 -11.85 -1.08
C SER A 241 -5.70 -13.30 -0.93
N ILE A 242 -5.81 -14.11 -1.98
CA ILE A 242 -5.58 -15.57 -1.90
C ILE A 242 -4.56 -16.04 -2.94
N ARG A 243 -3.64 -16.90 -2.50
CA ARG A 243 -2.70 -17.61 -3.41
C ARG A 243 -2.59 -19.08 -3.03
N LYS A 244 -2.46 -19.94 -4.05
CA LYS A 244 -2.10 -21.34 -3.87
C LYS A 244 -0.62 -21.51 -4.12
N ILE A 245 0.11 -22.05 -3.15
CA ILE A 245 1.55 -22.29 -3.25
C ILE A 245 1.81 -23.75 -2.89
N GLY A 246 2.16 -24.53 -3.89
CA GLY A 246 2.27 -25.97 -3.75
C GLY A 246 0.92 -26.61 -3.38
N LYS A 247 0.82 -27.12 -2.15
CA LYS A 247 -0.40 -27.77 -1.63
C LYS A 247 -1.15 -26.91 -0.60
N LEU A 248 -0.69 -25.69 -0.38
CA LEU A 248 -1.24 -24.80 0.64
C LEU A 248 -1.89 -23.58 -0.01
N TYR A 249 -2.96 -23.13 0.62
CA TYR A 249 -3.65 -21.89 0.31
C TYR A 249 -3.27 -20.85 1.34
N TYR A 250 -2.83 -19.70 0.88
CA TYR A 250 -2.41 -18.56 1.70
C TYR A 250 -3.45 -17.46 1.52
N LEU A 251 -4.23 -17.20 2.55
CA LEU A 251 -5.15 -16.08 2.59
C LEU A 251 -4.45 -14.93 3.30
N VAL A 252 -4.11 -13.90 2.56
CA VAL A 252 -3.56 -12.64 3.05
C VAL A 252 -4.72 -11.73 3.43
N TYR A 253 -4.58 -10.99 4.52
CA TYR A 253 -5.62 -10.11 5.02
C TYR A 253 -5.03 -8.99 5.89
N SER A 254 -5.75 -7.88 6.03
CA SER A 254 -5.46 -6.84 7.01
C SER A 254 -6.05 -7.23 8.34
N SER A 255 -5.25 -7.18 9.40
CA SER A 255 -5.71 -7.50 10.75
C SER A 255 -6.42 -6.32 11.42
N VAL A 256 -7.02 -6.57 12.57
CA VAL A 256 -7.63 -5.53 13.43
C VAL A 256 -6.65 -4.43 13.86
N GLN A 257 -5.35 -4.64 13.69
CA GLN A 257 -4.34 -3.59 13.87
C GLN A 257 -4.37 -2.56 12.73
N SER A 258 -5.00 -2.88 11.59
CA SER A 258 -5.13 -2.04 10.39
C SER A 258 -3.83 -1.77 9.64
N HIS A 259 -2.72 -1.53 10.33
CA HIS A 259 -1.39 -1.26 9.75
C HIS A 259 -0.58 -2.53 9.42
N GLU A 260 -1.16 -3.71 9.67
CA GLU A 260 -0.54 -5.02 9.56
C GLU A 260 -1.21 -5.86 8.47
N LEU A 261 -0.42 -6.46 7.55
CA LEU A 261 -0.85 -7.55 6.70
C LEU A 261 -0.42 -8.88 7.32
N CYS A 262 -1.41 -9.73 7.57
CA CYS A 262 -1.24 -11.09 8.04
C CYS A 262 -1.49 -12.10 6.93
N TYR A 263 -1.15 -13.37 7.20
CA TYR A 263 -1.60 -14.49 6.39
C TYR A 263 -2.11 -15.64 7.25
N ALA A 264 -3.06 -16.35 6.71
CA ALA A 264 -3.55 -17.61 7.24
C ALA A 264 -3.34 -18.73 6.22
N VAL A 265 -3.11 -19.96 6.68
CA VAL A 265 -2.75 -21.09 5.82
C VAL A 265 -3.71 -22.25 6.02
N SER A 266 -4.15 -22.85 4.91
CA SER A 266 -4.94 -24.08 4.88
C SER A 266 -4.48 -25.03 3.78
N SER A 267 -4.84 -26.31 3.88
CA SER A 267 -4.68 -27.30 2.81
C SER A 267 -5.89 -27.36 1.86
N VAL A 268 -6.94 -26.62 2.16
CA VAL A 268 -8.15 -26.50 1.35
C VAL A 268 -8.55 -25.03 1.24
N PRO A 269 -9.18 -24.60 0.13
CA PRO A 269 -9.36 -23.17 -0.15
C PRO A 269 -10.39 -22.47 0.73
N ASP A 270 -11.32 -23.18 1.32
CA ASP A 270 -12.55 -22.62 1.89
C ASP A 270 -12.83 -22.96 3.36
N THR A 271 -11.86 -23.54 4.05
CA THR A 271 -11.98 -23.85 5.49
C THR A 271 -10.63 -24.23 6.12
N GLY A 272 -10.60 -24.38 7.45
CA GLY A 272 -9.45 -24.94 8.19
C GLY A 272 -8.21 -24.05 8.21
N TYR A 273 -8.37 -22.77 8.00
CA TYR A 273 -7.26 -21.82 8.08
C TYR A 273 -6.72 -21.70 9.50
N ARG A 274 -5.40 -21.58 9.59
CA ARG A 274 -4.66 -21.31 10.82
C ARG A 274 -3.84 -20.05 10.62
N PHE A 275 -3.70 -19.26 11.65
CA PHE A 275 -2.83 -18.08 11.63
C PHE A 275 -1.41 -18.50 11.25
N GLY A 276 -0.85 -17.84 10.26
CA GLY A 276 0.49 -18.10 9.74
C GLY A 276 1.53 -17.12 10.27
N GLY A 277 1.11 -15.88 10.48
CA GLY A 277 1.97 -14.79 10.96
C GLY A 277 1.74 -13.47 10.26
N THR A 278 2.50 -12.46 10.63
CA THR A 278 2.57 -11.16 9.99
C THR A 278 3.46 -11.26 8.74
N LEU A 279 2.98 -10.77 7.58
CA LEU A 279 3.77 -10.65 6.35
C LEU A 279 4.61 -9.37 6.36
N VAL A 280 3.96 -8.26 6.65
CA VAL A 280 4.58 -6.94 6.73
C VAL A 280 3.72 -6.05 7.63
N ASP A 281 4.38 -5.18 8.37
CA ASP A 281 3.78 -4.08 9.11
C ASP A 281 4.38 -2.77 8.63
N ILE A 282 3.56 -1.77 8.28
CA ILE A 282 4.05 -0.52 7.68
C ILE A 282 4.92 0.31 8.62
N GLY A 283 4.88 0.04 9.93
CA GLY A 283 5.71 0.64 10.97
C GLY A 283 6.81 -0.28 11.50
N ASP A 284 7.05 -1.45 10.88
CA ASP A 284 7.92 -2.50 11.42
C ASP A 284 7.50 -2.95 12.84
N VAL A 285 6.24 -2.78 13.23
CA VAL A 285 5.71 -3.28 14.51
C VAL A 285 5.84 -4.80 14.55
N PHE A 286 6.06 -5.38 15.71
CA PHE A 286 6.35 -6.79 15.99
C PHE A 286 7.78 -7.24 15.63
N LEU A 287 8.48 -6.62 14.69
CA LEU A 287 9.88 -6.94 14.40
C LEU A 287 10.77 -6.59 15.59
N ASP A 288 11.59 -7.56 16.02
CA ASP A 288 12.52 -7.41 17.16
C ASP A 288 11.85 -6.91 18.45
N GLY A 289 10.56 -7.22 18.64
CA GLY A 289 9.76 -6.80 19.79
C GLY A 289 9.34 -5.33 19.76
N ARG A 290 9.34 -4.69 18.60
CA ARG A 290 8.88 -3.32 18.40
C ARG A 290 7.38 -3.20 18.68
N THR A 291 7.00 -2.13 19.33
CA THR A 291 5.61 -1.74 19.57
C THR A 291 5.21 -0.55 18.70
N GLU A 292 3.93 -0.21 18.64
CA GLU A 292 3.40 0.96 17.93
C GLU A 292 4.07 2.27 18.37
N GLU A 293 4.40 2.43 19.65
CA GLU A 293 5.10 3.61 20.18
C GLU A 293 6.48 3.81 19.52
N HIS A 294 7.07 2.74 18.99
CA HIS A 294 8.38 2.73 18.36
C HIS A 294 8.28 2.46 16.86
N ALA A 295 7.09 2.61 16.28
CA ALA A 295 6.89 2.44 14.84
C ALA A 295 7.84 3.34 14.05
N VAL A 296 8.34 2.82 12.92
CA VAL A 296 9.31 3.55 12.09
C VAL A 296 8.67 4.47 11.07
N ASN A 297 7.38 4.29 10.79
CA ASN A 297 6.58 5.12 9.88
C ASN A 297 5.22 5.43 10.48
N ALA A 298 4.53 6.41 9.90
CA ALA A 298 3.13 6.68 10.22
C ALA A 298 2.28 5.41 10.03
N LEU A 299 1.53 5.05 11.07
CA LEU A 299 0.60 3.93 11.05
C LEU A 299 -0.74 4.36 10.45
N GLY A 300 -1.33 3.52 9.62
CA GLY A 300 -2.62 3.70 8.98
C GLY A 300 -3.11 2.37 8.46
N ASN A 301 -4.15 2.34 7.63
CA ASN A 301 -4.56 1.09 7.02
C ASN A 301 -3.53 0.59 6.01
N THR A 302 -3.49 -0.73 5.80
CA THR A 302 -2.73 -1.35 4.71
C THR A 302 -3.52 -2.50 4.11
N HIS A 303 -3.35 -2.72 2.80
CA HIS A 303 -3.99 -3.76 2.02
C HIS A 303 -3.06 -4.17 0.89
N GLY A 304 -3.08 -5.44 0.51
CA GLY A 304 -2.27 -5.98 -0.58
C GLY A 304 -2.26 -7.50 -0.60
N GLY A 305 -1.39 -8.06 -1.41
CA GLY A 305 -1.27 -9.50 -1.62
C GLY A 305 0.17 -9.96 -1.80
N ILE A 306 0.36 -11.23 -2.10
CA ILE A 306 1.68 -11.79 -2.43
C ILE A 306 1.71 -12.29 -3.87
N GLU A 307 2.85 -12.16 -4.54
CA GLU A 307 3.01 -12.69 -5.90
C GLU A 307 4.46 -13.12 -6.18
N CYS A 308 4.61 -14.08 -7.10
CA CYS A 308 5.90 -14.64 -7.51
C CYS A 308 6.32 -14.07 -8.87
N CYS A 309 7.44 -13.36 -8.91
CA CYS A 309 8.04 -12.87 -10.14
C CYS A 309 9.39 -13.57 -10.36
N ALA A 310 9.54 -14.30 -11.47
CA ALA A 310 10.77 -15.01 -11.83
C ALA A 310 11.35 -15.87 -10.68
N GLY A 311 10.49 -16.52 -9.89
CA GLY A 311 10.90 -17.41 -8.79
C GLY A 311 11.16 -16.69 -7.46
N GLN A 312 11.03 -15.38 -7.39
CA GLN A 312 11.11 -14.61 -6.15
C GLN A 312 9.71 -14.17 -5.72
N TRP A 313 9.34 -14.45 -4.47
CA TRP A 313 8.10 -14.00 -3.85
C TRP A 313 8.24 -12.59 -3.27
N TYR A 314 7.18 -11.81 -3.40
CA TYR A 314 7.05 -10.47 -2.86
C TYR A 314 5.71 -10.32 -2.15
N VAL A 315 5.69 -9.54 -1.07
CA VAL A 315 4.46 -8.98 -0.49
C VAL A 315 4.29 -7.55 -1.03
N PHE A 316 3.09 -7.24 -1.49
CA PHE A 316 2.67 -5.91 -1.90
C PHE A 316 1.77 -5.34 -0.81
N TYR A 317 1.95 -4.07 -0.51
CA TYR A 317 1.22 -3.34 0.53
C TYR A 317 1.23 -1.86 0.20
N HIS A 318 0.65 -0.99 1.05
CA HIS A 318 0.76 0.44 0.84
C HIS A 318 1.14 1.19 2.13
N ARG A 319 1.62 2.42 1.97
CA ARG A 319 1.94 3.36 3.04
C ARG A 319 1.17 4.65 2.89
N GLN A 320 0.95 5.37 3.97
CA GLN A 320 0.33 6.69 3.98
C GLN A 320 1.33 7.79 3.63
N THR A 321 0.85 8.83 2.95
CA THR A 321 1.57 10.07 2.69
C THR A 321 0.67 11.29 2.96
N ASN A 322 1.20 12.49 2.82
CA ASN A 322 0.47 13.75 2.88
C ASN A 322 -0.37 13.98 4.15
N ARG A 323 0.03 13.37 5.29
CA ARG A 323 -0.73 13.47 6.56
C ARG A 323 -2.19 13.03 6.44
N THR A 324 -2.49 12.03 5.62
CA THR A 324 -3.85 11.57 5.39
C THR A 324 -3.87 10.09 5.06
N ASN A 325 -5.02 9.45 5.25
CA ASN A 325 -5.30 8.11 4.76
C ASN A 325 -5.69 8.07 3.28
N TYR A 326 -5.75 9.21 2.60
CA TYR A 326 -6.32 9.36 1.25
C TYR A 326 -5.28 9.67 0.17
N SER A 327 -3.99 9.49 0.47
CA SER A 327 -2.89 9.66 -0.48
C SER A 327 -1.89 8.54 -0.25
N ARG A 328 -2.32 7.29 -0.52
CA ARG A 328 -1.58 6.07 -0.22
C ARG A 328 -0.75 5.62 -1.42
N GLN A 329 0.47 5.16 -1.17
CA GLN A 329 1.39 4.70 -2.22
C GLN A 329 1.76 3.24 -2.04
N GLY A 330 1.72 2.47 -3.14
CA GLY A 330 2.09 1.05 -3.16
C GLY A 330 3.57 0.81 -2.90
N CYS A 331 3.86 -0.10 -1.98
CA CYS A 331 5.18 -0.60 -1.62
C CYS A 331 5.22 -2.13 -1.77
N ALA A 332 6.41 -2.69 -1.86
CA ALA A 332 6.59 -4.13 -1.90
C ALA A 332 7.87 -4.56 -1.22
N GLU A 333 7.88 -5.74 -0.61
CA GLU A 333 9.08 -6.32 -0.02
C GLU A 333 9.28 -7.76 -0.48
N LYS A 334 10.53 -8.15 -0.54
CA LYS A 334 10.94 -9.52 -0.76
C LYS A 334 10.54 -10.41 0.39
N ILE A 335 9.90 -11.54 0.12
CA ILE A 335 9.60 -12.55 1.12
C ILE A 335 10.20 -13.89 0.75
N THR A 336 10.39 -14.74 1.76
CA THR A 336 10.87 -16.10 1.59
C THR A 336 9.87 -17.07 2.22
N ILE A 337 9.44 -18.05 1.46
CA ILE A 337 8.59 -19.13 1.96
C ILE A 337 9.48 -20.27 2.41
N ALA A 338 9.46 -20.58 3.69
CA ALA A 338 10.24 -21.67 4.26
C ALA A 338 9.68 -23.04 3.83
N PRO A 339 10.48 -24.14 3.94
CA PRO A 339 10.02 -25.47 3.55
C PRO A 339 8.79 -25.99 4.29
N ASP A 340 8.52 -25.48 5.50
CA ASP A 340 7.31 -25.79 6.28
C ASP A 340 6.10 -24.91 5.90
N GLY A 341 6.27 -24.00 4.96
CA GLY A 341 5.25 -23.05 4.48
C GLY A 341 5.17 -21.76 5.28
N SER A 342 5.98 -21.56 6.30
CA SER A 342 6.00 -20.30 7.05
C SER A 342 6.68 -19.17 6.25
N ILE A 343 6.26 -17.94 6.51
CA ILE A 343 6.79 -16.72 5.90
C ILE A 343 7.19 -15.77 7.03
N PRO A 344 8.50 -15.53 7.24
CA PRO A 344 8.94 -14.52 8.21
C PRO A 344 8.49 -13.12 7.81
N GLN A 345 8.15 -12.31 8.80
CA GLN A 345 7.79 -10.91 8.57
C GLN A 345 8.90 -10.16 7.82
N ALA A 346 8.52 -9.48 6.76
CA ALA A 346 9.41 -8.59 6.01
C ALA A 346 9.54 -7.23 6.72
N ALA A 347 10.76 -6.71 6.82
CA ALA A 347 10.97 -5.33 7.24
C ALA A 347 10.71 -4.37 6.08
N VAL A 348 10.09 -3.21 6.36
CA VAL A 348 9.93 -2.16 5.36
C VAL A 348 11.29 -1.65 4.89
N SER A 349 11.44 -1.44 3.58
CA SER A 349 12.70 -1.04 2.96
C SER A 349 12.55 0.04 1.88
N SER A 350 13.66 0.67 1.51
CA SER A 350 13.74 1.53 0.33
C SER A 350 13.96 0.71 -0.96
N CYS A 351 14.34 -0.56 -0.83
CA CYS A 351 14.71 -1.41 -1.96
C CYS A 351 13.51 -1.88 -2.78
N GLY A 352 12.39 -2.17 -2.12
CA GLY A 352 11.19 -2.62 -2.81
C GLY A 352 11.45 -3.83 -3.71
N LEU A 353 11.08 -3.69 -4.97
CA LEU A 353 11.25 -4.72 -6.01
C LEU A 353 12.68 -4.79 -6.58
N ASN A 354 13.64 -4.06 -6.03
CA ASN A 354 15.04 -4.14 -6.45
C ASN A 354 15.65 -5.50 -6.05
N HIS A 355 16.43 -6.12 -6.92
CA HIS A 355 17.00 -7.45 -6.70
C HIS A 355 18.17 -7.48 -5.68
N GLY A 356 18.20 -6.57 -4.74
CA GLY A 356 19.22 -6.49 -3.70
C GLY A 356 19.40 -5.05 -3.21
N PRO A 357 20.44 -4.78 -2.42
CA PRO A 357 20.72 -3.45 -1.90
C PRO A 357 20.86 -2.41 -3.00
N LEU A 358 20.48 -1.18 -2.71
CA LEU A 358 20.73 -0.02 -3.54
C LEU A 358 22.23 0.26 -3.62
N THR A 359 22.67 0.95 -4.66
CA THR A 359 24.09 1.30 -4.81
C THR A 359 24.50 2.32 -3.76
N GLY A 360 25.60 2.10 -3.04
CA GLY A 360 26.15 3.04 -2.06
C GLY A 360 26.81 4.28 -2.67
N GLU A 361 26.42 4.66 -3.87
CA GLU A 361 26.85 5.88 -4.59
C GLU A 361 25.74 6.40 -5.49
N GLY A 362 25.78 7.70 -5.82
CA GLY A 362 24.77 8.33 -6.69
C GLY A 362 23.77 9.18 -5.94
N SER A 363 22.74 9.64 -6.64
CA SER A 363 21.69 10.51 -6.08
C SER A 363 20.41 9.73 -5.84
N TYR A 364 19.77 10.01 -4.72
CA TYR A 364 18.55 9.35 -4.26
C TYR A 364 17.53 10.38 -3.78
N PRO A 365 16.25 10.23 -4.12
CA PRO A 365 15.20 11.09 -3.59
C PRO A 365 14.89 10.75 -2.13
N ALA A 366 14.51 11.76 -1.34
CA ALA A 366 14.16 11.55 0.07
C ALA A 366 12.89 10.71 0.25
N TYR A 367 11.99 10.69 -0.73
CA TYR A 367 10.72 9.99 -0.62
C TYR A 367 10.84 8.45 -0.58
N ILE A 368 12.01 7.88 -0.92
CA ILE A 368 12.23 6.44 -0.78
C ILE A 368 12.52 6.01 0.67
N CYS A 369 12.43 6.94 1.63
CA CYS A 369 12.63 6.59 3.03
C CYS A 369 11.62 5.53 3.49
N CYS A 370 12.14 4.60 4.30
CA CYS A 370 11.37 3.53 4.94
C CYS A 370 11.31 3.69 6.47
N HIS A 371 11.90 4.77 6.99
CA HIS A 371 11.81 5.19 8.38
C HIS A 371 11.63 6.70 8.40
N LEU A 372 10.55 7.18 8.99
CA LEU A 372 10.26 8.61 9.12
C LEU A 372 9.51 8.87 10.42
N ALA A 373 10.24 9.35 11.43
CA ALA A 373 9.73 9.55 12.76
C ALA A 373 10.27 10.83 13.40
N ALA A 374 9.50 11.42 14.29
CA ALA A 374 9.97 12.43 15.25
C ALA A 374 10.72 11.75 16.43
N GLU A 375 11.33 12.53 17.32
CA GLU A 375 11.93 11.98 18.54
C GLU A 375 10.91 11.25 19.43
N SER A 376 9.63 11.66 19.37
CA SER A 376 8.50 11.04 20.09
C SER A 376 7.91 9.81 19.40
N GLY A 377 8.48 9.35 18.28
CA GLY A 377 7.98 8.23 17.50
C GLY A 377 7.37 8.64 16.14
N ALA A 378 6.67 7.73 15.50
CA ALA A 378 5.98 7.97 14.23
C ALA A 378 4.53 8.45 14.46
N ALA A 379 3.98 9.16 13.48
CA ALA A 379 2.61 9.63 13.52
C ALA A 379 1.62 8.48 13.30
N PHE A 380 0.45 8.56 13.96
CA PHE A 380 -0.71 7.76 13.56
C PHE A 380 -1.50 8.49 12.48
N SER A 381 -2.16 7.76 11.60
CA SER A 381 -2.99 8.34 10.54
C SER A 381 -4.32 8.93 11.03
N HIS A 382 -4.46 9.16 12.32
CA HIS A 382 -5.62 9.84 12.90
C HIS A 382 -5.54 11.35 12.68
N PRO A 383 -6.64 12.05 12.29
CA PRO A 383 -6.61 13.47 11.94
C PRO A 383 -6.02 14.40 13.00
N GLU A 384 -6.22 14.10 14.27
CA GLU A 384 -5.68 14.91 15.38
C GLU A 384 -4.17 14.77 15.50
N VAL A 385 -3.64 13.55 15.34
CA VAL A 385 -2.21 13.26 15.35
C VAL A 385 -1.53 13.80 14.11
N MET A 386 -2.20 13.74 12.95
CA MET A 386 -1.69 14.28 11.68
C MET A 386 -1.58 15.82 11.66
N LYS A 387 -2.17 16.51 12.62
CA LYS A 387 -1.97 17.95 12.84
C LYS A 387 -0.72 18.28 13.65
N MET A 388 -0.08 17.29 14.28
CA MET A 388 1.12 17.48 15.10
C MET A 388 2.36 17.74 14.25
N ASP A 389 3.45 18.17 14.90
CA ASP A 389 4.71 18.57 14.27
C ASP A 389 5.60 17.37 13.86
N TYR A 390 5.00 16.31 13.32
CA TYR A 390 5.74 15.16 12.79
C TYR A 390 6.28 15.43 11.37
N PRO A 391 7.41 14.81 11.00
CA PRO A 391 7.85 14.80 9.61
C PRO A 391 6.89 13.96 8.75
N PHE A 392 6.74 14.31 7.48
CA PHE A 392 5.83 13.63 6.57
C PHE A 392 6.29 13.72 5.11
N LEU A 393 5.85 12.74 4.32
CA LEU A 393 6.00 12.71 2.88
C LEU A 393 4.87 13.51 2.22
N THR A 394 5.20 14.32 1.20
CA THR A 394 4.20 15.02 0.40
C THR A 394 4.77 15.46 -0.94
N GLN A 395 3.90 15.84 -1.88
CA GLN A 395 4.33 16.49 -3.13
C GLN A 395 4.81 17.92 -2.85
N ASP A 396 5.78 18.38 -3.64
CA ASP A 396 6.25 19.78 -3.60
C ASP A 396 5.40 20.69 -4.49
N CYS A 397 4.14 20.38 -4.60
CA CYS A 397 3.09 21.17 -5.27
C CYS A 397 1.84 21.19 -4.40
N GLU A 398 1.01 22.21 -4.55
CA GLU A 398 -0.25 22.31 -3.81
C GLU A 398 -1.34 21.45 -4.43
N ASP A 399 -1.21 21.13 -5.72
CA ASP A 399 -2.23 20.47 -6.52
C ASP A 399 -1.60 19.47 -7.48
N LEU A 400 -2.05 18.23 -7.43
CA LEU A 400 -1.67 17.17 -8.35
C LEU A 400 -2.96 16.52 -8.88
N GLU A 401 -3.40 16.96 -10.06
CA GLU A 401 -4.53 16.33 -10.72
C GLU A 401 -4.07 15.05 -11.44
N PRO A 402 -4.86 13.96 -11.44
CA PRO A 402 -4.49 12.72 -12.13
C PRO A 402 -4.27 12.91 -13.63
N GLU A 403 -4.96 13.89 -14.22
CA GLU A 403 -4.82 14.23 -15.63
C GLU A 403 -3.52 15.00 -15.89
N ASP A 404 -3.08 15.81 -14.92
CA ASP A 404 -1.78 16.49 -14.95
C ASP A 404 -0.64 15.48 -14.78
N ALA A 405 -0.82 14.43 -13.97
CA ALA A 405 0.12 13.32 -13.86
C ALA A 405 0.34 12.61 -15.22
N ARG A 406 -0.61 12.66 -16.14
CA ARG A 406 -0.43 12.21 -17.53
C ARG A 406 0.35 13.20 -18.38
N ALA A 407 0.13 14.48 -18.19
CA ALA A 407 0.87 15.54 -18.87
C ALA A 407 2.34 15.63 -18.38
N ILE A 408 2.56 15.30 -17.11
CA ILE A 408 3.88 15.27 -16.48
C ILE A 408 4.78 14.17 -17.06
N ARG A 409 4.24 13.10 -17.62
CA ARG A 409 5.05 12.05 -18.30
C ARG A 409 5.83 12.54 -19.50
N ASP A 410 5.38 13.61 -20.11
CA ASP A 410 6.03 14.25 -21.26
C ASP A 410 6.93 15.41 -20.84
N GLY A 411 7.07 15.67 -19.53
CA GLY A 411 7.81 16.78 -18.96
C GLY A 411 8.61 16.41 -17.70
N GLU A 412 8.49 17.21 -16.67
CA GLU A 412 9.17 16.98 -15.38
C GLU A 412 8.22 16.25 -14.39
N ASP A 413 8.69 15.14 -13.81
CA ASP A 413 7.95 14.46 -12.75
C ASP A 413 7.74 15.39 -11.55
N PRO A 414 6.55 15.40 -10.92
CA PRO A 414 6.34 16.13 -9.69
C PRO A 414 7.32 15.65 -8.61
N VAL A 415 7.84 16.59 -7.87
CA VAL A 415 8.84 16.33 -6.85
C VAL A 415 8.15 15.97 -5.55
N GLN A 416 8.28 14.72 -5.13
CA GLN A 416 7.90 14.30 -3.79
C GLN A 416 9.05 14.53 -2.80
N VAL A 417 8.74 15.07 -1.62
CA VAL A 417 9.71 15.51 -0.62
C VAL A 417 9.31 15.05 0.78
N VAL A 418 10.27 15.04 1.68
CA VAL A 418 10.03 14.95 3.13
C VAL A 418 9.97 16.36 3.70
N ARG A 419 8.90 16.67 4.42
CA ARG A 419 8.73 17.96 5.09
C ARG A 419 8.79 17.83 6.60
N ASN A 420 9.12 18.96 7.22
CA ASN A 420 8.98 19.20 8.66
C ASN A 420 9.89 18.31 9.53
N LEU A 421 11.14 18.09 9.09
CA LEU A 421 12.17 17.52 9.95
C LEU A 421 12.55 18.55 11.00
N ARG A 422 12.35 18.22 12.28
CA ARG A 422 12.65 19.04 13.46
C ARG A 422 13.68 18.36 14.33
N ASP A 423 14.08 18.99 15.43
CA ASP A 423 15.04 18.38 16.37
C ASP A 423 14.62 16.97 16.77
N GLY A 424 15.55 16.01 16.69
CA GLY A 424 15.30 14.59 16.94
C GLY A 424 14.62 13.83 15.81
N SER A 425 14.09 14.50 14.75
CA SER A 425 13.49 13.79 13.62
C SER A 425 14.52 12.93 12.90
N THR A 426 14.14 11.68 12.62
CA THR A 426 14.98 10.71 11.93
C THR A 426 14.31 10.28 10.60
N ILE A 427 15.10 10.33 9.53
CA ILE A 427 14.77 9.76 8.23
C ILE A 427 15.75 8.63 7.92
N GLY A 428 15.25 7.45 7.53
CA GLY A 428 16.06 6.27 7.29
C GLY A 428 15.74 5.57 5.97
N PHE A 429 16.76 4.94 5.43
CA PHE A 429 16.75 4.25 4.14
C PHE A 429 17.41 2.89 4.28
N LYS A 430 16.82 1.84 3.76
CA LYS A 430 17.33 0.47 3.77
C LYS A 430 17.22 -0.14 2.39
N GLU A 431 18.23 -0.85 1.86
CA GLU A 431 19.61 -0.96 2.31
C GLU A 431 20.52 -0.54 1.18
N PHE A 432 21.77 -0.15 1.50
CA PHE A 432 22.77 0.25 0.51
C PHE A 432 24.02 -0.64 0.59
N ALA A 433 24.57 -1.02 -0.56
CA ALA A 433 25.89 -1.63 -0.65
C ALA A 433 26.95 -0.53 -0.77
N PHE A 434 27.60 -0.22 0.33
CA PHE A 434 28.66 0.80 0.41
C PHE A 434 30.02 0.23 0.04
N SER A 435 30.85 1.07 -0.57
CA SER A 435 32.28 0.91 -0.70
C SER A 435 32.91 2.30 -0.69
N ASP A 436 33.75 2.57 0.32
CA ASP A 436 34.56 3.81 0.43
C ASP A 436 33.77 5.13 0.32
N LEU A 437 32.60 5.20 0.98
CA LEU A 437 31.84 6.44 1.06
C LEU A 437 32.61 7.46 1.90
N THR A 438 32.83 8.66 1.35
CA THR A 438 33.58 9.74 2.02
C THR A 438 32.80 11.02 2.22
N GLN A 439 31.75 11.23 1.44
CA GLN A 439 30.98 12.47 1.50
C GLN A 439 29.50 12.22 1.20
N ILE A 440 28.64 12.98 1.87
CA ILE A 440 27.20 13.04 1.63
C ILE A 440 26.82 14.48 1.34
N GLU A 441 25.98 14.67 0.32
CA GLU A 441 25.34 15.94 -0.01
C GLU A 441 23.84 15.78 0.19
N LEU A 442 23.22 16.69 0.96
CA LEU A 442 21.77 16.75 1.17
C LEU A 442 21.19 17.95 0.41
N GLU A 443 20.04 17.79 -0.23
CA GLU A 443 19.29 18.88 -0.86
C GLU A 443 18.14 19.29 0.07
N LEU A 444 18.27 20.47 0.68
CA LEU A 444 17.49 20.95 1.81
C LEU A 444 16.91 22.34 1.54
N ARG A 445 15.80 22.67 2.22
CA ARG A 445 15.26 24.02 2.38
C ARG A 445 14.59 24.17 3.75
N GLY A 446 14.23 25.39 4.13
CA GLY A 446 13.45 25.67 5.34
C GLY A 446 14.05 26.75 6.22
N SER A 447 13.77 26.70 7.51
CA SER A 447 14.26 27.65 8.52
C SER A 447 15.18 26.98 9.56
N GLY A 448 15.59 25.73 9.33
CA GLY A 448 16.39 24.97 10.28
C GLY A 448 17.84 25.44 10.37
N CYS A 449 18.38 25.38 11.58
CA CYS A 449 19.79 25.62 11.87
C CYS A 449 20.31 24.55 12.84
N GLY A 450 21.40 23.87 12.50
CA GLY A 450 21.95 22.77 13.27
C GLY A 450 22.79 21.84 12.40
N LEU A 451 22.57 20.53 12.51
CA LEU A 451 23.26 19.53 11.69
C LEU A 451 22.40 18.28 11.51
N PHE A 452 22.69 17.50 10.49
CA PHE A 452 22.26 16.10 10.37
C PHE A 452 23.39 15.18 10.83
N GLU A 453 23.09 14.30 11.78
CA GLU A 453 23.94 13.17 12.15
C GLU A 453 23.71 12.02 11.17
N VAL A 454 24.77 11.44 10.66
CA VAL A 454 24.76 10.28 9.74
C VAL A 454 25.06 9.02 10.53
N ARG A 455 24.21 7.99 10.40
CA ARG A 455 24.33 6.73 11.13
C ARG A 455 24.00 5.54 10.23
N THR A 456 24.48 4.34 10.62
CA THR A 456 24.13 3.06 9.99
C THR A 456 23.16 2.23 10.86
N GLN A 457 22.77 2.74 12.00
CA GLN A 457 21.73 2.22 12.89
C GLN A 457 21.06 3.42 13.57
N PRO A 458 19.75 3.38 13.90
CA PRO A 458 19.04 4.55 14.44
C PRO A 458 19.74 5.19 15.66
N ASN A 459 20.20 4.38 16.59
CA ASN A 459 20.90 4.80 17.80
C ASN A 459 22.39 4.40 17.80
N GLY A 460 22.96 4.11 16.63
CA GLY A 460 24.35 3.69 16.48
C GLY A 460 25.35 4.84 16.55
N GLU A 461 26.61 4.51 16.34
CA GLU A 461 27.70 5.48 16.27
C GLU A 461 27.47 6.48 15.12
N CYS A 462 27.74 7.77 15.39
CA CYS A 462 27.72 8.82 14.37
C CYS A 462 28.91 8.61 13.39
N ARG A 463 28.60 8.41 12.11
CA ARG A 463 29.57 8.18 11.04
C ARG A 463 29.95 9.45 10.28
N GLY A 464 29.30 10.55 10.59
CA GLY A 464 29.54 11.84 9.96
C GLY A 464 28.46 12.85 10.27
N THR A 465 28.67 14.08 9.84
CA THR A 465 27.69 15.16 10.00
C THR A 465 27.59 16.00 8.75
N VAL A 466 26.40 16.60 8.55
CA VAL A 466 26.16 17.60 7.52
C VAL A 466 25.60 18.84 8.20
N ASP A 467 26.37 19.94 8.20
CA ASP A 467 25.95 21.18 8.82
C ASP A 467 24.81 21.85 8.05
N VAL A 468 23.87 22.42 8.81
CA VAL A 468 22.66 23.10 8.30
C VAL A 468 22.63 24.52 8.83
N HIS A 469 22.81 25.49 7.96
CA HIS A 469 22.73 26.92 8.26
C HIS A 469 22.29 27.69 7.02
N ASP A 470 21.77 28.90 7.22
CA ASP A 470 21.37 29.83 6.16
C ASP A 470 20.46 29.19 5.11
N LEU A 471 19.50 28.35 5.57
CA LEU A 471 18.44 27.84 4.71
C LEU A 471 17.32 28.87 4.54
N ASP A 472 16.68 28.86 3.37
CA ASP A 472 15.49 29.62 3.03
C ASP A 472 14.45 28.74 2.31
N SER A 473 13.51 29.33 1.60
CA SER A 473 12.47 28.61 0.84
C SER A 473 12.98 27.96 -0.45
N ILE A 474 14.24 28.18 -0.83
CA ILE A 474 14.85 27.65 -2.06
C ILE A 474 15.65 26.40 -1.72
N TRP A 475 15.60 25.39 -2.61
CA TRP A 475 16.40 24.18 -2.46
C TRP A 475 17.89 24.48 -2.54
N GLN A 476 18.63 24.09 -1.52
CA GLN A 476 20.06 24.33 -1.36
C GLN A 476 20.77 23.03 -1.01
N LYS A 477 22.01 22.89 -1.47
CA LYS A 477 22.85 21.74 -1.18
C LYS A 477 23.74 22.02 0.02
N ARG A 478 23.84 21.02 0.92
CA ARG A 478 24.74 21.01 2.08
C ARG A 478 25.53 19.71 2.05
N SER A 479 26.83 19.80 2.20
CA SER A 479 27.72 18.64 2.16
C SER A 479 28.44 18.43 3.47
N GLY A 480 28.67 17.17 3.81
CA GLY A 480 29.45 16.78 4.98
C GLY A 480 30.27 15.53 4.73
N GLN A 481 31.28 15.33 5.57
CA GLN A 481 32.09 14.11 5.54
C GLN A 481 31.35 12.99 6.27
N ALA A 482 31.41 11.79 5.72
CA ALA A 482 30.88 10.59 6.36
C ALA A 482 31.75 9.39 6.02
N CYS A 483 32.07 8.58 7.04
CA CYS A 483 32.85 7.37 6.87
C CYS A 483 31.99 6.16 7.16
N ILE A 484 31.46 5.53 6.10
CA ILE A 484 30.72 4.28 6.20
C ILE A 484 31.60 3.17 5.64
N PRO A 485 31.84 2.09 6.40
CA PRO A 485 32.69 0.98 5.97
C PRO A 485 32.11 0.26 4.75
N GLU A 486 32.94 -0.52 4.08
CA GLU A 486 32.47 -1.44 3.04
C GLU A 486 31.47 -2.46 3.62
N GLY A 487 30.38 -2.70 2.90
CA GLY A 487 29.33 -3.63 3.33
C GLY A 487 27.92 -3.15 2.98
N VAL A 488 26.93 -3.92 3.44
CA VAL A 488 25.52 -3.59 3.27
C VAL A 488 24.98 -3.01 4.58
N PHE A 489 24.55 -1.76 4.54
CA PHE A 489 24.05 -1.06 5.72
C PHE A 489 22.83 -0.20 5.38
N PRO A 490 21.92 0.02 6.32
CA PRO A 490 20.97 1.12 6.25
C PRO A 490 21.67 2.47 6.44
N LEU A 491 20.99 3.55 6.07
CA LEU A 491 21.46 4.92 6.21
C LEU A 491 20.40 5.75 6.93
N TYR A 492 20.79 6.41 8.01
CA TYR A 492 19.91 7.27 8.79
C TYR A 492 20.48 8.68 8.88
N PHE A 493 19.59 9.67 8.75
CA PHE A 493 19.87 11.07 9.02
C PHE A 493 18.98 11.53 10.17
N THR A 494 19.59 11.96 11.28
CA THR A 494 18.86 12.55 12.41
C THR A 494 19.18 14.04 12.48
N PHE A 495 18.16 14.89 12.38
CA PHE A 495 18.34 16.33 12.51
C PHE A 495 18.51 16.71 13.98
N ARG A 496 19.54 17.53 14.28
CA ARG A 496 19.80 18.11 15.60
C ARG A 496 19.93 19.63 15.45
N GLY A 497 19.01 20.36 16.05
CA GLY A 497 19.02 21.82 15.94
C GLY A 497 17.68 22.47 16.22
N SER A 498 17.46 23.62 15.64
CA SER A 498 16.23 24.41 15.78
C SER A 498 15.56 24.64 14.43
N GLY A 499 14.28 25.01 14.46
CA GLY A 499 13.50 25.28 13.25
C GLY A 499 13.00 24.01 12.58
N SER A 500 12.74 24.09 11.27
CA SER A 500 12.23 23.00 10.46
C SER A 500 12.96 22.91 9.13
N VAL A 501 13.25 21.69 8.69
CA VAL A 501 13.96 21.40 7.43
C VAL A 501 13.10 20.49 6.56
N ASP A 502 12.98 20.82 5.29
CA ASP A 502 12.48 19.95 4.24
C ASP A 502 13.66 19.30 3.50
N MET A 503 13.54 18.03 3.12
CA MET A 503 14.56 17.28 2.37
C MET A 503 13.97 16.77 1.05
N LYS A 504 14.65 17.11 -0.08
CA LYS A 504 14.28 16.63 -1.41
C LYS A 504 15.00 15.34 -1.76
N GLY A 505 16.29 15.23 -1.39
CA GLY A 505 17.10 14.07 -1.68
C GLY A 505 18.51 14.19 -1.13
N PHE A 506 19.31 13.19 -1.44
CA PHE A 506 20.71 13.15 -1.04
C PHE A 506 21.59 12.52 -2.12
N ARG A 507 22.87 12.77 -2.04
CA ARG A 507 23.88 12.19 -2.92
C ARG A 507 25.01 11.55 -2.10
N LEU A 508 25.33 10.32 -2.46
CA LEU A 508 26.42 9.52 -1.89
C LEU A 508 27.64 9.64 -2.81
N ILE A 509 28.78 10.04 -2.26
CA ILE A 509 29.99 10.36 -3.02
C ILE A 509 31.15 9.52 -2.49
N LYS A 510 31.76 8.73 -3.36
CA LYS A 510 32.94 7.94 -3.06
C LYS A 510 34.20 8.77 -3.21
N GLN A 511 35.29 8.31 -2.56
CA GLN A 511 36.60 8.80 -2.84
C GLN A 511 36.93 8.53 -4.32
N LYS A 512 37.37 9.54 -5.08
CA LYS A 512 37.94 9.29 -6.41
C LYS A 512 39.20 8.50 -6.21
N GLU A 513 39.33 7.37 -6.89
CA GLU A 513 40.62 6.75 -7.10
C GLU A 513 41.51 7.79 -7.79
N GLY A 514 42.60 8.18 -7.11
CA GLY A 514 43.57 9.16 -7.56
C GLY A 514 44.45 8.61 -8.70
#